data_d70e5383ed2dd1de8fb805f9ddcd5616
#
_entry.id   d70e5383ed2dd1de8fb805f9ddcd5616
#
_cell.length_a   1.000
_cell.length_b   1.000
_cell.length_c   1.000
_cell.angle_alpha   90.00
_cell.angle_beta   90.00
_cell.angle_gamma   90.00
#
_symmetry.space_group_name_H-M   'P 1'
#
loop_
_entity.id
_entity.type
_entity.pdbx_description
1 polymer ?
#
loop_
_entity_poly.entity_id
_entity_poly.type
_entity_poly.pdbx_seq_one_letter_code
_entity_poly.pdbx_strand_id
1 'polypeptide(L)'
;MNRDMRVVRECFIDDHVRGLFQQNRLRGFADLWHLDAPWVEAPNERRKGTSGVFRYPLEAGDGAIQPVFVKRQRNHNTKTCRHPIRGIPTFLREYRYIRELQQAGIPVVDAWYYGQAVSAGVQHAILVTRALEGYVSLDQWFALDENGNDEGQVRAVLRSVVDAVKPIHARGIGHGSLYGKHIFVRTGAGATPRARPSTSA
;
A
#
# COMPACT_ATOMS: atom_id res chain seq x y z
N MET A 1 -15.35 23.08 -4.04
CA MET A 1 -15.34 22.28 -2.81
C MET A 1 -16.61 21.43 -2.80
N ASN A 2 -16.50 20.13 -3.01
CA ASN A 2 -17.68 19.26 -3.15
C ASN A 2 -18.34 19.12 -1.77
N ARG A 3 -19.38 19.89 -1.50
CA ARG A 3 -20.06 20.01 -0.16
C ARG A 3 -20.75 18.72 0.30
N ASP A 4 -20.82 17.68 -0.54
CA ASP A 4 -21.63 16.48 -0.28
C ASP A 4 -20.81 15.22 0.06
N MET A 5 -19.49 15.35 0.28
CA MET A 5 -18.66 14.18 0.60
C MET A 5 -18.73 13.89 2.11
N ARG A 6 -19.49 12.84 2.46
CA ARG A 6 -19.60 12.37 3.84
C ARG A 6 -18.56 11.30 4.14
N VAL A 7 -17.62 11.60 5.03
CA VAL A 7 -16.68 10.61 5.57
C VAL A 7 -17.45 9.60 6.41
N VAL A 8 -17.29 8.30 6.11
CA VAL A 8 -17.95 7.19 6.81
C VAL A 8 -16.97 6.37 7.64
N ARG A 9 -15.69 6.47 7.33
CA ARG A 9 -14.60 5.84 8.08
C ARG A 9 -13.32 6.62 7.85
N GLU A 10 -12.56 6.82 8.93
CA GLU A 10 -11.23 7.42 8.87
C GLU A 10 -10.39 6.87 10.02
N CYS A 11 -9.17 6.44 9.72
CA CYS A 11 -8.23 5.99 10.74
C CYS A 11 -6.78 6.22 10.31
N PHE A 12 -6.01 6.78 11.23
CA PHE A 12 -4.55 6.77 11.20
C PHE A 12 -4.04 5.57 11.99
N ILE A 13 -2.83 5.09 11.67
CA ILE A 13 -2.26 3.95 12.39
C ILE A 13 -1.97 4.31 13.85
N ASP A 14 -1.49 5.52 14.10
CA ASP A 14 -1.17 6.07 15.41
C ASP A 14 -1.18 7.61 15.40
N ASP A 15 -0.98 8.23 16.56
CA ASP A 15 -0.99 9.67 16.70
C ASP A 15 0.29 10.33 16.16
N HIS A 16 1.42 9.62 16.13
CA HIS A 16 2.65 10.13 15.53
C HIS A 16 2.46 10.35 14.02
N VAL A 17 1.92 9.37 13.32
CA VAL A 17 1.60 9.47 11.89
C VAL A 17 0.56 10.57 11.67
N ARG A 18 -0.47 10.67 12.51
CA ARG A 18 -1.45 11.75 12.44
C ARG A 18 -0.78 13.12 12.54
N GLY A 19 0.15 13.30 13.50
CA GLY A 19 0.92 14.54 13.67
C GLY A 19 1.74 14.88 12.42
N LEU A 20 2.43 13.89 11.82
CA LEU A 20 3.19 14.07 10.59
C LEU A 20 2.31 14.55 9.42
N PHE A 21 1.13 13.96 9.26
CA PHE A 21 0.17 14.40 8.24
C PHE A 21 -0.32 15.83 8.48
N GLN A 22 -0.61 16.19 9.74
CA GLN A 22 -1.05 17.54 10.10
C GLN A 22 0.02 18.60 9.83
N GLN A 23 1.30 18.31 10.08
CA GLN A 23 2.43 19.16 9.71
C GLN A 23 2.45 19.45 8.21
N ASN A 24 2.07 18.47 7.39
CA ASN A 24 1.94 18.60 5.94
C ASN A 24 0.56 19.14 5.49
N ARG A 25 -0.24 19.71 6.39
CA ARG A 25 -1.60 20.24 6.14
C ARG A 25 -2.59 19.18 5.64
N LEU A 26 -2.32 17.92 5.86
CA LEU A 26 -3.18 16.79 5.49
C LEU A 26 -3.95 16.32 6.74
N ARG A 27 -5.03 17.02 7.08
CA ARG A 27 -5.78 16.81 8.33
C ARG A 27 -6.71 15.60 8.29
N GLY A 28 -7.10 15.18 7.07
CA GLY A 28 -8.03 14.08 6.91
C GLY A 28 -8.39 13.79 5.45
N PHE A 29 -9.50 13.08 5.27
CA PHE A 29 -9.94 12.56 3.98
C PHE A 29 -10.00 13.63 2.89
N ALA A 30 -10.57 14.80 3.18
CA ALA A 30 -10.76 15.85 2.19
C ALA A 30 -9.43 16.38 1.64
N ASP A 31 -8.46 16.64 2.52
CA ASP A 31 -7.14 17.14 2.11
C ASP A 31 -6.41 16.09 1.25
N LEU A 32 -6.42 14.83 1.70
CA LEU A 32 -5.82 13.71 0.95
C LEU A 32 -6.53 13.44 -0.39
N TRP A 33 -7.84 13.68 -0.46
CA TRP A 33 -8.60 13.49 -1.69
C TRP A 33 -8.26 14.52 -2.76
N HIS A 34 -7.99 15.76 -2.35
CA HIS A 34 -7.64 16.87 -3.25
C HIS A 34 -6.14 17.06 -3.44
N LEU A 35 -5.32 16.22 -2.81
CA LEU A 35 -3.89 16.25 -2.97
C LEU A 35 -3.53 16.02 -4.46
N ASP A 36 -2.77 16.94 -5.04
CA ASP A 36 -2.30 16.84 -6.42
C ASP A 36 -0.83 16.42 -6.45
N ALA A 37 -0.54 15.36 -7.19
CA ALA A 37 0.82 14.86 -7.39
C ALA A 37 0.87 13.99 -8.65
N PRO A 38 2.03 13.88 -9.31
CA PRO A 38 2.19 13.00 -10.47
C PRO A 38 1.85 11.55 -10.14
N TRP A 39 1.07 10.92 -10.99
CA TRP A 39 0.69 9.53 -10.86
C TRP A 39 1.89 8.61 -11.12
N VAL A 40 2.15 7.69 -10.22
CA VAL A 40 3.04 6.53 -10.45
C VAL A 40 2.31 5.46 -11.23
N GLU A 41 1.05 5.21 -10.84
CA GLU A 41 0.10 4.41 -11.61
C GLU A 41 -1.10 5.30 -11.92
N ALA A 42 -1.23 5.67 -13.20
CA ALA A 42 -2.34 6.50 -13.67
C ALA A 42 -3.69 5.84 -13.35
N PRO A 43 -4.76 6.63 -13.14
CA PRO A 43 -6.07 6.10 -12.86
C PRO A 43 -6.50 5.08 -13.91
N ASN A 44 -6.75 3.86 -13.46
CA ASN A 44 -7.22 2.74 -14.28
C ASN A 44 -8.73 2.62 -14.13
N GLU A 45 -9.44 2.59 -15.26
CA GLU A 45 -10.89 2.41 -15.29
C GLU A 45 -11.24 0.92 -15.35
N ARG A 46 -11.70 0.37 -14.25
CA ARG A 46 -12.22 -0.99 -14.18
C ARG A 46 -13.52 -1.04 -13.36
N ARG A 47 -14.42 -1.97 -13.70
CA ARG A 47 -15.64 -2.25 -12.92
C ARG A 47 -16.52 -1.00 -12.69
N LYS A 48 -16.58 -0.06 -13.66
CA LYS A 48 -17.26 1.24 -13.56
C LYS A 48 -16.73 2.16 -12.46
N GLY A 49 -15.47 2.03 -12.11
CA GLY A 49 -14.77 2.85 -11.14
C GLY A 49 -13.34 3.12 -11.57
N THR A 50 -12.69 4.02 -10.84
CA THR A 50 -11.30 4.41 -11.10
C THR A 50 -10.44 4.14 -9.88
N SER A 51 -9.18 3.77 -10.10
CA SER A 51 -8.17 3.71 -9.05
C SER A 51 -6.81 4.11 -9.60
N GLY A 52 -6.03 4.83 -8.80
CA GLY A 52 -4.68 5.26 -9.16
C GLY A 52 -3.80 5.41 -7.93
N VAL A 53 -2.49 5.48 -8.15
CA VAL A 53 -1.45 5.58 -7.11
C VAL A 53 -0.48 6.68 -7.46
N PHE A 54 -0.14 7.52 -6.50
CA PHE A 54 0.94 8.49 -6.62
C PHE A 54 1.84 8.46 -5.37
N ARG A 55 3.08 8.90 -5.54
CA ARG A 55 4.04 9.04 -4.45
C ARG A 55 4.01 10.48 -3.96
N TYR A 56 3.98 10.65 -2.64
CA TYR A 56 3.98 11.97 -2.02
C TYR A 56 5.04 12.05 -0.92
N PRO A 57 5.88 13.10 -0.90
CA PRO A 57 6.84 13.32 0.17
C PRO A 57 6.13 14.00 1.35
N LEU A 58 6.19 13.39 2.54
CA LEU A 58 5.81 14.05 3.78
C LEU A 58 7.07 14.62 4.43
N GLU A 59 7.04 15.90 4.79
CA GLU A 59 8.13 16.56 5.51
C GLU A 59 7.96 16.34 7.01
N ALA A 60 8.97 15.74 7.63
CA ALA A 60 9.06 15.64 9.09
C ALA A 60 9.63 16.93 9.70
N GLY A 61 9.37 17.17 10.98
CA GLY A 61 9.78 18.40 11.66
C GLY A 61 11.29 18.62 11.75
N ASP A 62 12.09 17.59 11.51
CA ASP A 62 13.55 17.64 11.41
C ASP A 62 14.07 17.88 9.98
N GLY A 63 13.19 18.12 9.02
CA GLY A 63 13.49 18.27 7.59
C GLY A 63 13.67 16.94 6.85
N ALA A 64 13.54 15.80 7.50
CA ALA A 64 13.58 14.51 6.83
C ALA A 64 12.34 14.31 5.96
N ILE A 65 12.52 13.68 4.80
CA ILE A 65 11.43 13.35 3.90
C ILE A 65 10.97 11.89 4.17
N GLN A 66 9.71 11.74 4.49
CA GLN A 66 9.06 10.44 4.65
C GLN A 66 8.12 10.20 3.47
N PRO A 67 8.56 9.52 2.40
CA PRO A 67 7.71 9.29 1.24
C PRO A 67 6.61 8.28 1.56
N VAL A 68 5.43 8.53 0.98
CA VAL A 68 4.28 7.63 1.06
C VAL A 68 3.70 7.37 -0.32
N PHE A 69 3.03 6.23 -0.48
CA PHE A 69 2.16 5.97 -1.62
C PHE A 69 0.72 6.26 -1.21
N VAL A 70 0.07 7.15 -1.95
CA VAL A 70 -1.34 7.48 -1.79
C VAL A 70 -2.12 6.80 -2.89
N LYS A 71 -2.95 5.85 -2.51
CA LYS A 71 -3.84 5.09 -3.39
C LYS A 71 -5.25 5.67 -3.26
N ARG A 72 -5.81 6.17 -4.36
CA ARG A 72 -7.17 6.71 -4.41
C ARG A 72 -8.05 5.89 -5.32
N GLN A 73 -9.27 5.63 -4.89
CA GLN A 73 -10.27 4.98 -5.72
C GLN A 73 -11.63 5.67 -5.62
N ARG A 74 -12.37 5.63 -6.73
CA ARG A 74 -13.75 6.05 -6.84
C ARG A 74 -14.55 4.90 -7.43
N ASN A 75 -15.55 4.41 -6.69
CA ASN A 75 -16.47 3.34 -7.09
C ASN A 75 -15.80 2.03 -7.60
N HIS A 76 -14.53 1.82 -7.26
CA HIS A 76 -13.78 0.63 -7.63
C HIS A 76 -13.93 -0.43 -6.52
N ASN A 77 -15.07 -1.14 -6.54
CA ASN A 77 -15.49 -2.01 -5.47
C ASN A 77 -15.29 -3.49 -5.81
N THR A 78 -14.97 -4.29 -4.80
CA THR A 78 -14.95 -5.75 -4.87
C THR A 78 -16.22 -6.30 -4.22
N LYS A 79 -16.95 -7.14 -4.94
CA LYS A 79 -18.11 -7.86 -4.39
C LYS A 79 -17.64 -8.94 -3.43
N THR A 80 -18.32 -9.09 -2.32
CA THR A 80 -18.08 -10.13 -1.31
C THR A 80 -19.39 -10.83 -0.97
N CYS A 81 -19.33 -12.02 -0.36
CA CYS A 81 -20.53 -12.72 0.07
C CYS A 81 -21.42 -11.88 1.01
N ARG A 82 -20.80 -11.02 1.84
CA ARG A 82 -21.53 -10.10 2.75
C ARG A 82 -22.04 -8.82 2.06
N HIS A 83 -21.49 -8.46 0.91
CA HIS A 83 -21.82 -7.26 0.14
C HIS A 83 -21.93 -7.58 -1.35
N PRO A 84 -22.93 -8.40 -1.75
CA PRO A 84 -23.01 -8.95 -3.10
C PRO A 84 -23.42 -7.90 -4.16
N ILE A 85 -24.15 -6.86 -3.76
CA ILE A 85 -24.69 -5.86 -4.68
C ILE A 85 -23.71 -4.72 -4.90
N ARG A 86 -23.41 -3.94 -3.84
CA ARG A 86 -22.58 -2.72 -3.92
C ARG A 86 -21.09 -3.00 -3.77
N GLY A 87 -20.73 -4.17 -3.20
CA GLY A 87 -19.35 -4.47 -2.85
C GLY A 87 -18.80 -3.57 -1.74
N ILE A 88 -17.51 -3.73 -1.49
CA ILE A 88 -16.73 -2.86 -0.61
C ILE A 88 -15.57 -2.27 -1.40
N PRO A 89 -15.07 -1.08 -1.03
CA PRO A 89 -13.88 -0.52 -1.65
C PRO A 89 -12.73 -1.54 -1.64
N THR A 90 -12.07 -1.70 -2.78
CA THR A 90 -10.93 -2.62 -2.91
C THR A 90 -9.84 -2.28 -1.90
N PHE A 91 -9.58 -0.99 -1.67
CA PHE A 91 -8.59 -0.54 -0.68
C PHE A 91 -9.01 -0.78 0.78
N LEU A 92 -10.31 -0.96 1.09
CA LEU A 92 -10.71 -1.43 2.42
C LEU A 92 -10.26 -2.88 2.64
N ARG A 93 -10.35 -3.70 1.62
CA ARG A 93 -9.92 -5.10 1.68
C ARG A 93 -8.41 -5.17 1.85
N GLU A 94 -7.66 -4.38 1.06
CA GLU A 94 -6.21 -4.26 1.17
C GLU A 94 -5.79 -3.77 2.56
N TYR A 95 -6.40 -2.70 3.07
CA TYR A 95 -6.13 -2.18 4.41
C TYR A 95 -6.33 -3.24 5.50
N ARG A 96 -7.46 -3.94 5.47
CA ARG A 96 -7.77 -5.00 6.46
C ARG A 96 -6.72 -6.10 6.43
N TYR A 97 -6.32 -6.51 5.24
CA TYR A 97 -5.30 -7.54 5.04
C TYR A 97 -3.94 -7.10 5.60
N ILE A 98 -3.50 -5.87 5.31
CA ILE A 98 -2.27 -5.33 5.89
C ILE A 98 -2.35 -5.35 7.42
N ARG A 99 -3.46 -4.90 7.99
CA ARG A 99 -3.63 -4.85 9.45
C ARG A 99 -3.62 -6.24 10.09
N GLU A 100 -4.22 -7.22 9.44
CA GLU A 100 -4.21 -8.63 9.88
C GLU A 100 -2.77 -9.18 9.90
N LEU A 101 -2.00 -8.96 8.84
CA LEU A 101 -0.61 -9.37 8.78
C LEU A 101 0.26 -8.67 9.83
N GLN A 102 0.08 -7.36 10.01
CA GLN A 102 0.80 -6.60 11.03
C GLN A 102 0.50 -7.11 12.44
N GLN A 103 -0.77 -7.37 12.76
CA GLN A 103 -1.18 -7.94 14.06
C GLN A 103 -0.61 -9.34 14.28
N ALA A 104 -0.38 -10.07 13.21
CA ALA A 104 0.25 -11.38 13.25
C ALA A 104 1.79 -11.33 13.32
N GLY A 105 2.38 -10.13 13.38
CA GLY A 105 3.83 -9.93 13.38
C GLY A 105 4.51 -10.28 12.05
N ILE A 106 3.74 -10.37 10.95
CA ILE A 106 4.28 -10.67 9.62
C ILE A 106 4.75 -9.38 8.97
N PRO A 107 6.01 -9.33 8.48
CA PRO A 107 6.53 -8.17 7.76
C PRO A 107 5.70 -7.90 6.50
N VAL A 108 5.13 -6.71 6.41
CA VAL A 108 4.33 -6.22 5.28
C VAL A 108 4.55 -4.71 5.17
N VAL A 109 4.10 -4.08 4.10
CA VAL A 109 4.08 -2.61 3.99
C VAL A 109 3.27 -1.99 5.13
N ASP A 110 3.67 -0.81 5.59
CA ASP A 110 2.97 -0.12 6.68
C ASP A 110 1.81 0.70 6.11
N ALA A 111 0.57 0.36 6.50
CA ALA A 111 -0.59 1.19 6.22
C ALA A 111 -0.69 2.30 7.27
N TRP A 112 -0.45 3.54 6.83
CA TRP A 112 -0.43 4.71 7.71
C TRP A 112 -1.80 5.36 7.87
N TYR A 113 -2.60 5.33 6.81
CA TYR A 113 -3.94 5.92 6.83
C TYR A 113 -4.89 5.11 5.95
N TYR A 114 -6.13 5.02 6.39
CA TYR A 114 -7.25 4.59 5.57
C TYR A 114 -8.44 5.53 5.78
N GLY A 115 -9.04 5.98 4.68
CA GLY A 115 -10.26 6.76 4.69
C GLY A 115 -11.28 6.27 3.68
N GLN A 116 -12.56 6.43 4.03
CA GLN A 116 -13.69 6.12 3.16
C GLN A 116 -14.75 7.22 3.26
N ALA A 117 -15.26 7.64 2.12
CA ALA A 117 -16.33 8.61 2.03
C ALA A 117 -17.38 8.19 0.99
N VAL A 118 -18.56 8.79 1.08
CA VAL A 118 -19.66 8.61 0.13
C VAL A 118 -20.14 9.99 -0.34
N SER A 119 -20.31 10.14 -1.65
CA SER A 119 -20.89 11.33 -2.27
C SER A 119 -21.83 10.90 -3.40
N ALA A 120 -23.08 11.34 -3.36
CA ALA A 120 -24.13 10.99 -4.35
C ALA A 120 -24.22 9.47 -4.63
N GLY A 121 -24.09 8.64 -3.58
CA GLY A 121 -24.13 7.18 -3.66
C GLY A 121 -22.84 6.51 -4.18
N VAL A 122 -21.84 7.29 -4.58
CA VAL A 122 -20.53 6.83 -5.05
C VAL A 122 -19.59 6.65 -3.86
N GLN A 123 -18.94 5.50 -3.79
CA GLN A 123 -17.94 5.21 -2.75
C GLN A 123 -16.56 5.72 -3.16
N HIS A 124 -15.91 6.39 -2.24
CA HIS A 124 -14.53 6.88 -2.36
C HIS A 124 -13.69 6.25 -1.27
N ALA A 125 -12.46 5.85 -1.58
CA ALA A 125 -11.53 5.38 -0.56
C ALA A 125 -10.10 5.84 -0.85
N ILE A 126 -9.36 6.02 0.23
CA ILE A 126 -7.93 6.36 0.23
C ILE A 126 -7.23 5.36 1.14
N LEU A 127 -6.14 4.81 0.65
CA LEU A 127 -5.18 4.06 1.44
C LEU A 127 -3.81 4.72 1.28
N VAL A 128 -3.17 5.07 2.39
CA VAL A 128 -1.81 5.58 2.38
C VAL A 128 -0.88 4.56 3.03
N THR A 129 0.17 4.19 2.31
CA THR A 129 1.20 3.28 2.81
C THR A 129 2.55 3.96 2.80
N ARG A 130 3.38 3.65 3.79
CA ARG A 130 4.77 4.10 3.83
C ARG A 130 5.53 3.54 2.63
N ALA A 131 6.32 4.38 1.96
CA ALA A 131 7.21 3.89 0.92
C ALA A 131 8.37 3.10 1.54
N LEU A 132 8.71 1.99 0.92
CA LEU A 132 9.83 1.15 1.31
C LEU A 132 11.12 1.70 0.67
N GLU A 133 11.87 2.50 1.42
CA GLU A 133 13.13 3.06 0.93
C GLU A 133 14.23 2.00 0.88
N GLY A 134 15.00 2.02 -0.22
CA GLY A 134 16.04 1.03 -0.47
C GLY A 134 15.50 -0.37 -0.85
N TYR A 135 14.20 -0.49 -1.11
CA TYR A 135 13.60 -1.71 -1.66
C TYR A 135 13.28 -1.52 -3.14
N VAL A 136 13.46 -2.58 -3.90
CA VAL A 136 13.00 -2.71 -5.29
C VAL A 136 12.06 -3.91 -5.39
N SER A 137 11.19 -3.96 -6.40
CA SER A 137 10.38 -5.16 -6.62
C SER A 137 11.28 -6.34 -7.01
N LEU A 138 10.85 -7.54 -6.70
CA LEU A 138 11.61 -8.74 -7.06
C LEU A 138 11.83 -8.85 -8.58
N ASP A 139 10.83 -8.44 -9.39
CA ASP A 139 10.97 -8.39 -10.85
C ASP A 139 12.06 -7.40 -11.28
N GLN A 140 12.07 -6.19 -10.68
CA GLN A 140 13.12 -5.19 -10.93
C GLN A 140 14.48 -5.68 -10.45
N TRP A 141 14.53 -6.36 -9.31
CA TRP A 141 15.77 -6.91 -8.79
C TRP A 141 16.37 -7.91 -9.76
N PHE A 142 15.59 -8.83 -10.31
CA PHE A 142 16.05 -9.75 -11.33
C PHE A 142 16.42 -9.05 -12.65
N ALA A 143 15.69 -8.03 -13.07
CA ALA A 143 16.02 -7.26 -14.28
C ALA A 143 17.33 -6.46 -14.15
N LEU A 144 17.64 -5.98 -12.95
CA LEU A 144 18.93 -5.31 -12.67
C LEU A 144 20.10 -6.31 -12.62
N ASP A 145 19.81 -7.60 -12.53
CA ASP A 145 20.74 -8.70 -12.37
C ASP A 145 21.33 -9.23 -13.70
N GLU A 146 20.95 -8.66 -14.83
CA GLU A 146 21.54 -9.03 -16.14
C GLU A 146 23.07 -8.93 -16.18
N ASN A 147 23.71 -8.39 -15.14
CA ASN A 147 25.17 -8.25 -14.99
C ASN A 147 25.79 -9.18 -13.90
N GLY A 148 25.08 -10.19 -13.42
CA GLY A 148 25.70 -11.28 -12.64
C GLY A 148 25.63 -11.15 -11.13
N ASN A 149 24.43 -11.22 -10.53
CA ASN A 149 24.35 -11.63 -9.12
C ASN A 149 24.93 -13.04 -9.01
N ASP A 150 25.79 -13.22 -8.05
CA ASP A 150 26.32 -14.52 -7.68
C ASP A 150 25.16 -15.43 -7.23
N GLU A 151 25.25 -16.72 -7.54
CA GLU A 151 24.24 -17.72 -7.16
C GLU A 151 23.88 -17.67 -5.66
N GLY A 152 24.87 -17.32 -4.82
CA GLY A 152 24.68 -17.12 -3.38
C GLY A 152 23.72 -15.98 -3.07
N GLN A 153 23.82 -14.85 -3.77
CA GLN A 153 22.89 -13.70 -3.60
C GLN A 153 21.48 -14.06 -4.05
N VAL A 154 21.33 -14.69 -5.21
CA VAL A 154 20.03 -15.15 -5.70
C VAL A 154 19.38 -16.07 -4.68
N ARG A 155 20.11 -17.04 -4.17
CA ARG A 155 19.63 -17.99 -3.14
C ARG A 155 19.25 -17.28 -1.85
N ALA A 156 20.01 -16.29 -1.41
CA ALA A 156 19.72 -15.52 -0.20
C ALA A 156 18.45 -14.65 -0.36
N VAL A 157 18.27 -14.00 -1.50
CA VAL A 157 17.05 -13.23 -1.82
C VAL A 157 15.83 -14.13 -1.86
N LEU A 158 15.88 -15.26 -2.59
CA LEU A 158 14.77 -16.21 -2.66
C LEU A 158 14.42 -16.79 -1.28
N ARG A 159 15.41 -17.06 -0.44
CA ARG A 159 15.19 -17.50 0.94
C ARG A 159 14.45 -16.43 1.74
N SER A 160 14.86 -15.15 1.61
CA SER A 160 14.16 -14.05 2.31
C SER A 160 12.70 -13.89 1.85
N VAL A 161 12.41 -14.16 0.57
CA VAL A 161 11.04 -14.19 0.03
C VAL A 161 10.23 -15.33 0.65
N VAL A 162 10.80 -16.54 0.70
CA VAL A 162 10.15 -17.71 1.33
C VAL A 162 9.85 -17.41 2.80
N ASP A 163 10.81 -16.86 3.54
CA ASP A 163 10.64 -16.53 4.96
C ASP A 163 9.57 -15.47 5.21
N ALA A 164 9.38 -14.53 4.27
CA ALA A 164 8.32 -13.52 4.34
C ALA A 164 6.93 -14.09 3.97
N VAL A 165 6.85 -15.04 3.03
CA VAL A 165 5.57 -15.55 2.50
C VAL A 165 5.07 -16.77 3.28
N LYS A 166 5.97 -17.63 3.77
CA LYS A 166 5.63 -18.85 4.52
C LYS A 166 4.68 -18.61 5.71
N PRO A 167 4.88 -17.57 6.56
CA PRO A 167 3.97 -17.29 7.67
C PRO A 167 2.55 -16.88 7.21
N ILE A 168 2.41 -16.27 6.02
CA ILE A 168 1.13 -15.90 5.42
C ILE A 168 0.35 -17.17 5.07
N HIS A 169 0.99 -18.08 4.33
CA HIS A 169 0.38 -19.34 3.92
C HIS A 169 0.08 -20.26 5.10
N ALA A 170 0.94 -20.31 6.10
CA ALA A 170 0.73 -21.11 7.31
C ALA A 170 -0.53 -20.71 8.09
N ARG A 171 -1.04 -19.49 7.90
CA ARG A 171 -2.29 -19.00 8.47
C ARG A 171 -3.53 -19.22 7.57
N GLY A 172 -3.36 -19.90 6.45
CA GLY A 172 -4.44 -20.10 5.47
C GLY A 172 -4.82 -18.80 4.73
N ILE A 173 -3.97 -17.77 4.82
CA ILE A 173 -4.22 -16.50 4.14
C ILE A 173 -3.73 -16.63 2.70
N GLY A 174 -4.65 -16.58 1.75
CA GLY A 174 -4.35 -16.56 0.32
C GLY A 174 -4.08 -15.13 -0.16
N HIS A 175 -2.93 -14.91 -0.77
CA HIS A 175 -2.60 -13.65 -1.44
C HIS A 175 -2.96 -13.79 -2.92
N GLY A 176 -4.08 -13.19 -3.33
CA GLY A 176 -4.61 -13.32 -4.71
C GLY A 176 -3.74 -12.74 -5.83
N SER A 177 -2.66 -12.02 -5.48
CA SER A 177 -1.80 -11.31 -6.44
C SER A 177 -0.33 -11.32 -5.98
N LEU A 178 0.18 -12.45 -5.51
CA LEU A 178 1.57 -12.58 -5.08
C LEU A 178 2.49 -12.79 -6.31
N TYR A 179 2.66 -11.73 -7.08
CA TYR A 179 3.61 -11.68 -8.20
C TYR A 179 4.91 -11.02 -7.75
N GLY A 180 6.00 -11.20 -8.49
CA GLY A 180 7.30 -10.61 -8.21
C GLY A 180 7.27 -9.10 -8.05
N LYS A 181 6.44 -8.39 -8.84
CA LYS A 181 6.22 -6.94 -8.70
C LYS A 181 5.58 -6.52 -7.36
N HIS A 182 4.98 -7.44 -6.62
CA HIS A 182 4.35 -7.19 -5.32
C HIS A 182 5.19 -7.70 -4.14
N ILE A 183 6.38 -8.19 -4.40
CA ILE A 183 7.36 -8.59 -3.39
C ILE A 183 8.52 -7.61 -3.49
N PHE A 184 8.74 -6.85 -2.44
CA PHE A 184 9.83 -5.88 -2.38
C PHE A 184 11.00 -6.48 -1.63
N VAL A 185 12.19 -6.37 -2.20
CA VAL A 185 13.43 -6.88 -1.63
C VAL A 185 14.41 -5.74 -1.43
N ARG A 186 15.15 -5.80 -0.33
CA ARG A 186 16.27 -4.91 -0.05
C ARG A 186 17.52 -5.74 0.10
N THR A 187 18.50 -5.42 -0.73
CA THR A 187 19.85 -5.97 -0.68
C THR A 187 20.81 -4.81 -0.39
N GLY A 188 21.87 -5.06 0.34
CA GLY A 188 22.92 -4.09 0.60
C GLY A 188 24.26 -4.80 0.78
N ALA A 189 25.36 -4.12 0.54
CA ALA A 189 26.71 -4.70 0.72
C ALA A 189 26.85 -5.24 2.14
N GLY A 190 27.01 -6.57 2.27
CA GLY A 190 27.19 -7.27 3.55
C GLY A 190 25.90 -7.41 4.41
N ALA A 191 24.74 -6.98 3.93
CA ALA A 191 23.50 -7.10 4.69
C ALA A 191 22.69 -8.34 4.24
N THR A 192 22.06 -9.02 5.22
CA THR A 192 21.10 -10.09 4.93
C THR A 192 19.92 -9.54 4.12
N PRO A 193 19.59 -10.11 2.95
CA PRO A 193 18.43 -9.70 2.18
C PRO A 193 17.15 -9.75 2.99
N ARG A 194 16.26 -8.78 2.77
CA ARG A 194 14.94 -8.71 3.42
C ARG A 194 13.86 -8.56 2.37
N ALA A 195 12.83 -9.39 2.47
CA ALA A 195 11.65 -9.30 1.62
C ALA A 195 10.43 -8.80 2.39
N ARG A 196 9.60 -7.99 1.73
CA ARG A 196 8.28 -7.53 2.23
C ARG A 196 7.24 -7.67 1.13
N PRO A 197 6.23 -8.51 1.28
CA PRO A 197 5.11 -8.53 0.36
C PRO A 197 4.29 -7.24 0.48
N SER A 198 3.80 -6.74 -0.65
CA SER A 198 2.76 -5.73 -0.70
C SER A 198 1.44 -6.37 -1.06
N THR A 199 0.38 -5.73 -0.65
CA THR A 199 -0.99 -6.18 -0.91
C THR A 199 -1.57 -5.32 -2.02
N SER A 200 -1.28 -5.63 -3.27
CA SER A 200 -2.02 -5.02 -4.38
C SER A 200 -3.25 -5.87 -4.67
N ALA A 201 -4.38 -5.22 -4.73
CA ALA A 201 -5.66 -5.85 -5.04
C ALA A 201 -5.90 -5.96 -6.55
#